data_1f735370b4bb38b02425d6688b4592f7
#
_entry.id   1f735370b4bb38b02425d6688b4592f7
#
_cell.length_a   1.000
_cell.length_b   1.000
_cell.length_c   1.000
_cell.angle_alpha   90.00
_cell.angle_beta   90.00
_cell.angle_gamma   90.00
#
_symmetry.space_group_name_H-M   'P 1'
#
loop_
_entity.id
_entity.type
_entity.pdbx_description
1 polymer ?
#
loop_
_entity_poly.entity_id
_entity_poly.type
_entity_poly.pdbx_seq_one_letter_code
_entity_poly.pdbx_strand_id
1 'polypeptide(L)'
;MRCPAYRAYAVNGEIESVSLVYATGYLSNPASFYGHILLKFNTRGGVLANELLDQSVNYGAAVPRGENPVVYILKGLFGGYDATFSNQQFFRFNHAYAENELRDLWEYVLRLHPDEIEQLVAHSWELLGRNFDYYFL
;
A
#
# COMPACT_ATOMS: atom_id res chain seq x y z
N MET A 1 -17.23 0.02 16.06
CA MET A 1 -16.91 1.46 15.85
C MET A 1 -18.04 2.15 15.08
N ARG A 2 -18.53 3.35 15.50
CA ARG A 2 -19.70 4.01 14.88
C ARG A 2 -19.33 5.11 13.84
N CYS A 3 -18.01 5.27 13.53
CA CYS A 3 -17.55 6.28 12.59
C CYS A 3 -17.91 5.89 11.15
N PRO A 4 -18.68 6.69 10.41
CA PRO A 4 -19.08 6.37 9.02
C PRO A 4 -17.87 6.22 8.08
N ALA A 5 -16.86 7.05 8.25
CA ALA A 5 -15.65 7.00 7.43
C ALA A 5 -14.85 5.70 7.66
N TYR A 6 -14.74 5.24 8.92
CA TYR A 6 -14.13 3.94 9.21
C TYR A 6 -14.95 2.78 8.62
N ARG A 7 -16.28 2.84 8.70
CA ARG A 7 -17.12 1.80 8.11
C ARG A 7 -16.95 1.70 6.60
N ALA A 8 -16.86 2.83 5.92
CA ALA A 8 -16.58 2.86 4.48
C ALA A 8 -15.19 2.29 4.17
N TYR A 9 -14.16 2.63 4.96
CA TYR A 9 -12.82 2.08 4.83
C TYR A 9 -12.77 0.57 5.07
N ALA A 10 -13.44 0.09 6.11
CA ALA A 10 -13.54 -1.34 6.45
C ALA A 10 -14.57 -2.09 5.58
N VAL A 11 -15.02 -1.51 4.47
CA VAL A 11 -16.00 -2.08 3.54
C VAL A 11 -17.20 -2.67 4.28
N ASN A 12 -17.72 -1.93 5.27
CA ASN A 12 -18.83 -2.35 6.14
C ASN A 12 -18.63 -3.70 6.87
N GLY A 13 -17.40 -4.17 7.00
CA GLY A 13 -17.08 -5.46 7.62
C GLY A 13 -17.12 -6.65 6.65
N GLU A 14 -17.11 -6.40 5.35
CA GLU A 14 -17.15 -7.45 4.32
C GLU A 14 -15.75 -7.95 3.90
N ILE A 15 -14.68 -7.52 4.59
CA ILE A 15 -13.32 -8.01 4.34
C ILE A 15 -13.23 -9.46 4.82
N GLU A 16 -12.88 -10.36 3.90
CA GLU A 16 -12.80 -11.80 4.15
C GLU A 16 -11.36 -12.28 4.42
N SER A 17 -10.40 -11.68 3.73
CA SER A 17 -8.98 -11.97 3.91
C SER A 17 -8.12 -10.76 3.60
N VAL A 18 -6.84 -10.85 3.96
CA VAL A 18 -5.84 -9.83 3.65
C VAL A 18 -4.73 -10.48 2.85
N SER A 19 -4.31 -9.82 1.78
CA SER A 19 -3.17 -10.23 0.97
C SER A 19 -2.03 -9.25 1.14
N LEU A 20 -0.82 -9.78 1.11
CA LEU A 20 0.39 -9.03 0.92
C LEU A 20 0.74 -9.07 -0.56
N VAL A 21 0.77 -7.92 -1.22
CA VAL A 21 1.11 -7.81 -2.64
C VAL A 21 2.52 -7.26 -2.75
N TYR A 22 3.40 -8.02 -3.40
CA TYR A 22 4.77 -7.65 -3.67
C TYR A 22 4.94 -7.29 -5.15
N ALA A 23 5.33 -6.06 -5.44
CA ALA A 23 5.76 -5.63 -6.75
C ALA A 23 7.28 -5.80 -6.87
N THR A 24 7.74 -6.51 -7.91
CA THR A 24 9.18 -6.76 -8.13
C THR A 24 9.97 -5.47 -8.31
N GLY A 25 11.28 -5.54 -8.12
CA GLY A 25 12.16 -4.38 -8.19
C GLY A 25 12.11 -3.64 -9.54
N TYR A 26 12.28 -2.33 -9.50
CA TYR A 26 12.30 -1.47 -10.68
C TYR A 26 13.61 -0.68 -10.72
N LEU A 27 14.48 -1.03 -11.66
CA LEU A 27 15.85 -0.52 -11.73
C LEU A 27 15.95 0.97 -12.09
N SER A 28 14.90 1.53 -12.68
CA SER A 28 14.89 2.94 -13.08
C SER A 28 14.62 3.91 -11.93
N ASN A 29 14.25 3.41 -10.75
CA ASN A 29 13.98 4.22 -9.56
C ASN A 29 14.68 3.62 -8.33
N PRO A 30 15.66 4.32 -7.71
CA PRO A 30 16.37 3.82 -6.53
C PRO A 30 15.48 3.41 -5.36
N ALA A 31 14.39 4.13 -5.10
CA ALA A 31 13.45 3.79 -4.03
C ALA A 31 12.66 2.51 -4.28
N SER A 32 12.53 2.10 -5.54
CA SER A 32 11.84 0.88 -5.95
C SER A 32 12.78 -0.25 -6.34
N PHE A 33 14.09 -0.09 -6.11
CA PHE A 33 15.11 -1.04 -6.56
C PHE A 33 14.89 -2.45 -5.98
N TYR A 34 14.51 -2.56 -4.72
CA TYR A 34 14.26 -3.84 -4.03
C TYR A 34 12.81 -4.33 -4.13
N GLY A 35 11.96 -3.59 -4.83
CA GLY A 35 10.54 -3.88 -4.90
C GLY A 35 9.72 -3.04 -3.93
N HIS A 36 8.43 -3.33 -3.90
CA HIS A 36 7.48 -2.62 -3.05
C HIS A 36 6.44 -3.59 -2.51
N ILE A 37 5.99 -3.35 -1.28
CA ILE A 37 4.98 -4.17 -0.61
C ILE A 37 3.78 -3.29 -0.25
N LEU A 38 2.59 -3.81 -0.50
CA LEU A 38 1.34 -3.21 -0.05
C LEU A 38 0.40 -4.28 0.53
N LEU A 39 -0.55 -3.85 1.34
CA LEU A 39 -1.63 -4.70 1.83
C LEU A 39 -2.87 -4.50 0.96
N LYS A 40 -3.53 -5.60 0.59
CA LYS A 40 -4.81 -5.61 -0.12
C LYS A 40 -5.86 -6.28 0.77
N PHE A 41 -7.01 -5.64 0.93
CA PHE A 41 -8.13 -6.16 1.71
C PHE A 41 -9.14 -6.81 0.76
N ASN A 42 -9.16 -8.14 0.74
CA ASN A 42 -10.04 -8.90 -0.16
C ASN A 42 -11.46 -8.94 0.40
N THR A 43 -12.42 -8.49 -0.40
CA THR A 43 -13.82 -8.45 0.00
C THR A 43 -14.57 -9.71 -0.43
N ARG A 44 -15.63 -10.04 0.30
CA ARG A 44 -16.47 -11.21 0.04
C ARG A 44 -17.18 -11.06 -1.32
N GLY A 45 -17.13 -12.11 -2.13
CA GLY A 45 -17.83 -12.16 -3.41
C GLY A 45 -17.03 -11.74 -4.63
N GLY A 46 -15.69 -11.77 -4.54
CA GLY A 46 -14.75 -11.40 -5.62
C GLY A 46 -14.98 -12.13 -6.93
N VAL A 47 -15.68 -11.48 -7.85
CA VAL A 47 -15.49 -11.68 -9.30
C VAL A 47 -14.26 -10.84 -9.67
N LEU A 48 -13.45 -11.27 -10.61
CA LEU A 48 -12.21 -10.59 -11.07
C LEU A 48 -12.33 -9.05 -11.19
N ALA A 49 -13.51 -8.56 -11.56
CA ALA A 49 -13.81 -7.14 -11.63
C ALA A 49 -13.86 -6.43 -10.25
N ASN A 50 -14.18 -7.15 -9.19
CA ASN A 50 -14.24 -6.60 -7.83
C ASN A 50 -12.88 -6.62 -7.14
N GLU A 51 -12.00 -7.56 -7.44
CA GLU A 51 -10.65 -7.63 -6.88
C GLU A 51 -9.82 -6.38 -7.19
N LEU A 52 -10.01 -5.79 -8.38
CA LEU A 52 -9.36 -4.54 -8.77
C LEU A 52 -9.90 -3.32 -7.99
N LEU A 53 -11.10 -3.43 -7.44
CA LEU A 53 -11.73 -2.38 -6.63
C LEU A 53 -11.47 -2.55 -5.13
N ASP A 54 -10.86 -3.66 -4.73
CA ASP A 54 -10.49 -3.91 -3.35
C ASP A 54 -9.61 -2.78 -2.80
N GLN A 55 -9.82 -2.45 -1.54
CA GLN A 55 -9.02 -1.44 -0.86
C GLN A 55 -7.60 -1.97 -0.64
N SER A 56 -6.63 -1.12 -0.88
CA SER A 56 -5.24 -1.44 -0.58
C SER A 56 -4.55 -0.30 0.17
N VAL A 57 -3.66 -0.68 1.06
CA VAL A 57 -2.89 0.24 1.90
C VAL A 57 -1.43 0.17 1.48
N ASN A 58 -0.89 1.33 1.18
CA ASN A 58 0.48 1.53 0.75
C ASN A 58 1.20 2.47 1.71
N TYR A 59 2.47 2.19 1.99
CA TYR A 59 3.39 3.09 2.69
C TYR A 59 4.42 3.62 1.70
N GLY A 60 4.57 4.93 1.63
CA GLY A 60 5.51 5.53 0.68
C GLY A 60 5.93 6.93 1.06
N ALA A 61 7.12 7.31 0.60
CA ALA A 61 7.69 8.63 0.79
C ALA A 61 7.03 9.68 -0.11
N ALA A 62 6.83 10.86 0.43
CA ALA A 62 6.37 12.04 -0.30
C ALA A 62 7.58 12.73 -0.96
N VAL A 63 7.99 12.25 -2.13
CA VAL A 63 9.10 12.81 -2.88
C VAL A 63 8.59 13.89 -3.85
N PRO A 64 9.13 15.12 -3.82
CA PRO A 64 8.79 16.16 -4.79
C PRO A 64 9.12 15.77 -6.23
N ARG A 65 8.26 16.12 -7.17
CA ARG A 65 8.52 15.86 -8.60
C ARG A 65 9.72 16.66 -9.08
N GLY A 66 10.67 15.99 -9.75
CA GLY A 66 11.84 16.65 -10.34
C GLY A 66 12.95 16.98 -9.35
N GLU A 67 12.97 16.37 -8.17
CA GLU A 67 14.06 16.54 -7.22
C GLU A 67 15.40 16.05 -7.81
N ASN A 68 16.48 16.75 -7.47
CA ASN A 68 17.83 16.37 -7.92
C ASN A 68 18.21 14.98 -7.39
N PRO A 69 18.71 14.04 -8.23
CA PRO A 69 19.04 12.68 -7.82
C PRO A 69 20.01 12.58 -6.63
N VAL A 70 20.98 13.47 -6.52
CA VAL A 70 21.92 13.48 -5.40
C VAL A 70 21.23 13.89 -4.11
N VAL A 71 20.39 14.92 -4.17
CA VAL A 71 19.56 15.37 -3.02
C VAL A 71 18.60 14.26 -2.60
N TYR A 72 17.99 13.58 -3.56
CA TYR A 72 17.13 12.43 -3.32
C TYR A 72 17.83 11.32 -2.54
N ILE A 73 19.05 10.93 -2.95
CA ILE A 73 19.84 9.90 -2.26
C ILE A 73 20.21 10.36 -0.85
N LEU A 74 20.70 11.57 -0.70
CA LEU A 74 21.12 12.09 0.62
C LEU A 74 19.94 12.18 1.59
N LYS A 75 18.81 12.75 1.16
CA LYS A 75 17.60 12.81 1.99
C LYS A 75 17.07 11.42 2.35
N GLY A 76 17.09 10.49 1.40
CA GLY A 76 16.66 9.12 1.66
C GLY A 76 17.53 8.38 2.66
N LEU A 77 18.84 8.62 2.68
CA LEU A 77 19.76 8.02 3.65
C LEU A 77 19.66 8.65 5.04
N PHE A 78 19.38 9.95 5.13
CA PHE A 78 19.40 10.70 6.40
C PHE A 78 18.01 11.09 6.92
N GLY A 79 16.92 10.54 6.35
CA GLY A 79 15.56 10.76 6.84
C GLY A 79 14.97 12.12 6.47
N GLY A 80 15.29 12.65 5.29
CA GLY A 80 14.82 13.97 4.84
C GLY A 80 13.46 13.96 4.12
N TYR A 81 12.70 12.87 4.13
CA TYR A 81 11.37 12.75 3.56
C TYR A 81 10.33 12.37 4.60
N ASP A 82 9.14 12.95 4.47
CA ASP A 82 7.97 12.42 5.13
C ASP A 82 7.45 11.21 4.34
N ALA A 83 7.00 10.19 5.06
CA ALA A 83 6.27 9.08 4.49
C ALA A 83 4.91 8.94 5.15
N THR A 84 3.94 8.45 4.41
CA THR A 84 2.58 8.26 4.89
C THR A 84 2.01 6.93 4.46
N PHE A 85 1.11 6.39 5.27
CA PHE A 85 0.19 5.37 4.82
C PHE A 85 -0.94 6.01 4.02
N SER A 86 -1.20 5.46 2.85
CA SER A 86 -2.29 5.89 1.97
C SER A 86 -3.15 4.69 1.58
N ASN A 87 -4.45 4.91 1.42
CA ASN A 87 -5.34 3.90 0.89
C ASN A 87 -5.84 4.30 -0.50
N GLN A 88 -5.92 3.33 -1.37
CA GLN A 88 -6.52 3.48 -2.70
C GLN A 88 -7.03 2.12 -3.18
N GLN A 89 -7.85 2.16 -4.22
CA GLN A 89 -8.30 0.94 -4.88
C GLN A 89 -7.13 0.24 -5.59
N PHE A 90 -7.07 -1.09 -5.51
CA PHE A 90 -5.96 -1.90 -6.01
C PHE A 90 -5.66 -1.69 -7.49
N PHE A 91 -6.68 -1.40 -8.32
CA PHE A 91 -6.48 -1.16 -9.75
C PHE A 91 -5.46 -0.03 -10.03
N ARG A 92 -5.36 0.98 -9.15
CA ARG A 92 -4.41 2.08 -9.31
C ARG A 92 -2.96 1.60 -9.18
N PHE A 93 -2.71 0.69 -8.24
CA PHE A 93 -1.40 0.08 -8.09
C PHE A 93 -1.10 -0.91 -9.21
N ASN A 94 -2.10 -1.71 -9.60
CA ASN A 94 -1.97 -2.61 -10.75
C ASN A 94 -1.61 -1.83 -12.02
N HIS A 95 -2.32 -0.74 -12.30
CA HIS A 95 -2.02 0.11 -13.44
C HIS A 95 -0.62 0.76 -13.34
N ALA A 96 -0.25 1.26 -12.16
CA ALA A 96 1.06 1.90 -11.98
C ALA A 96 2.22 0.91 -12.12
N TYR A 97 2.14 -0.25 -11.47
CA TYR A 97 3.25 -1.20 -11.38
C TYR A 97 3.25 -2.23 -12.51
N ALA A 98 2.11 -2.89 -12.78
CA ALA A 98 2.07 -3.93 -13.79
C ALA A 98 2.01 -3.38 -15.21
N GLU A 99 1.20 -2.36 -15.48
CA GLU A 99 0.98 -1.86 -16.84
C GLU A 99 2.01 -0.79 -17.24
N ASN A 100 2.30 0.19 -16.37
CA ASN A 100 3.21 1.28 -16.74
C ASN A 100 4.69 0.92 -16.50
N GLU A 101 5.01 0.24 -15.40
CA GLU A 101 6.38 -0.12 -15.04
C GLU A 101 6.76 -1.55 -15.46
N LEU A 102 5.80 -2.34 -15.97
CA LEU A 102 5.97 -3.74 -16.42
C LEU A 102 6.61 -4.62 -15.33
N ARG A 103 6.16 -4.44 -14.08
CA ARG A 103 6.63 -5.21 -12.93
C ARG A 103 5.70 -6.40 -12.69
N ASP A 104 6.27 -7.51 -12.27
CA ASP A 104 5.48 -8.63 -11.78
C ASP A 104 4.89 -8.30 -10.41
N LEU A 105 3.61 -8.62 -10.22
CA LEU A 105 2.91 -8.51 -8.96
C LEU A 105 2.65 -9.93 -8.42
N TRP A 106 3.16 -10.18 -7.21
CA TRP A 106 2.96 -11.43 -6.50
C TRP A 106 2.04 -11.21 -5.32
N GLU A 107 0.93 -11.92 -5.29
CA GLU A 107 -0.05 -11.83 -4.21
C GLU A 107 0.02 -13.05 -3.31
N TYR A 108 0.13 -12.80 -2.01
CA TYR A 108 0.19 -13.81 -0.95
C TYR A 108 -0.96 -13.60 0.02
N VAL A 109 -1.97 -14.46 -0.02
CA VAL A 109 -3.08 -14.43 0.94
C VAL A 109 -2.58 -14.86 2.31
N LEU A 110 -2.75 -13.99 3.30
CA LEU A 110 -2.33 -14.24 4.68
C LEU A 110 -3.34 -15.15 5.39
N ARG A 111 -2.84 -16.11 6.16
CA ARG A 111 -3.68 -16.98 6.99
C ARG A 111 -3.92 -16.30 8.33
N LEU A 112 -4.96 -15.48 8.38
CA LEU A 112 -5.36 -14.72 9.56
C LEU A 112 -6.71 -15.19 10.07
N HIS A 113 -6.89 -15.16 11.38
CA HIS A 113 -8.20 -15.33 12.01
C HIS A 113 -9.04 -14.06 11.80
N PRO A 114 -10.39 -14.15 11.78
CA PRO A 114 -11.26 -12.97 11.59
C PRO A 114 -10.96 -11.81 12.55
N ASP A 115 -10.66 -12.10 13.81
CA ASP A 115 -10.31 -11.06 14.80
C ASP A 115 -8.98 -10.36 14.46
N GLU A 116 -8.02 -11.08 13.89
CA GLU A 116 -6.73 -10.51 13.45
C GLU A 116 -6.92 -9.62 12.20
N ILE A 117 -7.83 -10.02 11.30
CA ILE A 117 -8.21 -9.18 10.14
C ILE A 117 -8.83 -7.88 10.64
N GLU A 118 -9.79 -7.95 11.57
CA GLU A 118 -10.44 -6.75 12.12
C GLU A 118 -9.42 -5.83 12.81
N GLN A 119 -8.49 -6.38 13.59
CA GLN A 119 -7.41 -5.62 14.24
C GLN A 119 -6.48 -4.97 13.21
N LEU A 120 -6.06 -5.71 12.18
CA LEU A 120 -5.19 -5.19 11.12
C LEU A 120 -5.83 -4.03 10.37
N VAL A 121 -7.12 -4.16 10.03
CA VAL A 121 -7.90 -3.11 9.37
C VAL A 121 -8.04 -1.89 10.28
N ALA A 122 -8.30 -2.07 11.56
CA ALA A 122 -8.42 -0.98 12.53
C ALA A 122 -7.09 -0.23 12.70
N HIS A 123 -5.98 -0.95 12.87
CA HIS A 123 -4.66 -0.32 13.01
C HIS A 123 -4.21 0.38 11.73
N SER A 124 -4.45 -0.21 10.57
CA SER A 124 -4.14 0.46 9.30
C SER A 124 -4.92 1.77 9.13
N TRP A 125 -6.18 1.81 9.57
CA TRP A 125 -6.97 3.04 9.60
C TRP A 125 -6.35 4.13 10.49
N GLU A 126 -5.83 3.76 11.67
CA GLU A 126 -5.19 4.70 12.59
C GLU A 126 -3.91 5.32 12.03
N LEU A 127 -3.22 4.60 11.13
CA LEU A 127 -1.97 5.04 10.50
C LEU A 127 -2.20 5.93 9.27
N LEU A 128 -3.41 5.90 8.67
CA LEU A 128 -3.71 6.70 7.48
C LEU A 128 -3.52 8.20 7.74
N GLY A 129 -2.79 8.84 6.85
CA GLY A 129 -2.53 10.28 6.92
C GLY A 129 -1.63 10.73 8.08
N ARG A 130 -0.97 9.79 8.78
CA ARG A 130 0.10 10.09 9.72
C ARG A 130 1.42 10.21 8.97
N ASN A 131 2.23 11.20 9.35
CA ASN A 131 3.58 11.39 8.81
C ASN A 131 4.59 10.62 9.66
N PHE A 132 5.52 9.99 8.97
CA PHE A 132 6.64 9.25 9.54
C PHE A 132 7.92 9.69 8.85
N ASP A 133 9.05 9.60 9.52
CA ASP A 133 10.35 9.77 8.89
C ASP A 133 10.63 8.59 7.96
N TYR A 134 11.06 8.88 6.75
CA TYR A 134 11.38 7.86 5.74
C TYR A 134 12.89 7.73 5.54
N TYR A 135 13.36 6.50 5.62
CA TYR A 135 14.74 6.11 5.33
C TYR A 135 14.75 5.02 4.26
N PHE A 136 15.76 5.02 3.39
CA PHE A 136 15.92 3.98 2.36
C PHE A 136 16.30 2.60 2.91
N LEU A 137 16.83 2.54 4.15
CA LEU A 137 17.34 1.35 4.81
C LEU A 137 16.57 1.05 6.08
#